data_f2001e25fefe2229368f4949d61152fb
#
_entry.id   f2001e25fefe2229368f4949d61152fb
#
_cell.length_a   1.000
_cell.length_b   1.000
_cell.length_c   1.000
_cell.angle_alpha   90.00
_cell.angle_beta   90.00
_cell.angle_gamma   90.00
#
_symmetry.space_group_name_H-M   'P 1'
#
loop_
_entity.id
_entity.type
_entity.pdbx_description
1 polymer ?
#
loop_
_entity_poly.entity_id
_entity_poly.type
_entity_poly.pdbx_seq_one_letter_code
_entity_poly.pdbx_strand_id
1 'polypeptide(L)'
;KIRKLENYVKNTIKTGEDLDGDDFEDFGKIQRNKIATTKAMSRLVCAMLQKVNVKYEVVVAGDREQYLIERNFEYWNHAQNLLVYFPSTKQFIAPASYLYRYPFFPPVWGGTLGLYCVPVEVGELKSALAEVKGIPLQAASRSRHDLESELSFNAAADTVFVKTRHIHSGYSAPLYKAQFIFLSADDQRSFLKEMAKNSAKTETIISHELQNKELEVTDADKPFLVDLKLASVDLIERAGDKILLNIGDCIGPQVEMYNERERQFDIEIDYPHLLDRKIVLLIPEGYKVKNPDDLKFNLSFESNGKTTMAFISSYKIEGNRLEITITEQYNQIRWPKADYANFTKIINASADFNKVVLVLEKAN
;
A
#
# COMPACT_ATOMS: atom_id res chain seq x y z
N LYS A 1 -8.91 13.01 -19.80
CA LYS A 1 -9.71 14.13 -19.28
C LYS A 1 -9.89 13.99 -17.76
N ILE A 2 -10.39 12.85 -17.24
CA ILE A 2 -10.70 12.61 -15.81
C ILE A 2 -9.50 12.97 -14.92
N ARG A 3 -8.34 12.35 -15.09
CA ARG A 3 -7.12 12.62 -14.30
C ARG A 3 -6.73 14.11 -14.29
N LYS A 4 -6.76 14.78 -15.46
CA LYS A 4 -6.39 16.19 -15.54
C LYS A 4 -7.33 17.09 -14.74
N LEU A 5 -8.63 16.79 -14.78
CA LEU A 5 -9.64 17.54 -14.05
C LEU A 5 -9.50 17.28 -12.54
N GLU A 6 -9.42 16.02 -12.13
CA GLU A 6 -9.23 15.65 -10.73
C GLU A 6 -7.99 16.29 -10.12
N ASN A 7 -6.84 16.17 -10.81
CA ASN A 7 -5.58 16.73 -10.34
C ASN A 7 -5.64 18.25 -10.22
N TYR A 8 -6.24 18.93 -11.21
CA TYR A 8 -6.43 20.37 -11.11
C TYR A 8 -7.26 20.76 -9.89
N VAL A 9 -8.39 20.10 -9.66
CA VAL A 9 -9.26 20.42 -8.52
C VAL A 9 -8.58 20.14 -7.21
N LYS A 10 -8.04 18.94 -7.01
CA LYS A 10 -7.42 18.52 -5.75
C LYS A 10 -6.12 19.26 -5.42
N ASN A 11 -5.38 19.73 -6.43
CA ASN A 11 -4.17 20.51 -6.19
C ASN A 11 -4.47 22.00 -5.96
N THR A 12 -5.66 22.46 -6.37
CA THR A 12 -6.01 23.88 -6.30
C THR A 12 -6.93 24.18 -5.12
N ILE A 13 -7.84 23.27 -4.78
CA ILE A 13 -8.88 23.48 -3.78
C ILE A 13 -8.67 22.52 -2.61
N LYS A 14 -8.63 23.09 -1.41
CA LYS A 14 -8.55 22.32 -0.16
C LYS A 14 -9.96 22.02 0.36
N THR A 15 -10.11 20.88 1.02
CA THR A 15 -11.33 20.50 1.72
C THR A 15 -11.12 20.57 3.23
N GLY A 16 -12.19 20.89 3.97
CA GLY A 16 -12.23 20.82 5.44
C GLY A 16 -13.53 20.16 5.89
N GLU A 17 -13.46 19.44 7.00
CA GLU A 17 -14.60 18.68 7.55
C GLU A 17 -15.56 19.61 8.30
N ASP A 18 -15.06 20.61 9.04
CA ASP A 18 -15.84 21.51 9.87
C ASP A 18 -16.21 22.83 9.15
N LEU A 19 -16.18 22.83 7.80
CA LEU A 19 -16.56 23.99 7.03
C LEU A 19 -18.06 24.04 6.83
N ASP A 20 -18.69 25.19 7.13
CA ASP A 20 -20.10 25.44 6.91
C ASP A 20 -20.33 26.84 6.32
N GLY A 21 -21.45 27.02 5.62
CA GLY A 21 -21.89 28.26 5.03
C GLY A 21 -21.57 28.46 3.58
N ASP A 22 -22.24 29.46 2.98
CA ASP A 22 -22.22 29.76 1.53
C ASP A 22 -20.81 30.01 0.97
N ASP A 23 -19.88 30.46 1.80
CA ASP A 23 -18.52 30.77 1.37
C ASP A 23 -17.75 29.51 0.91
N PHE A 24 -18.17 28.33 1.37
CA PHE A 24 -17.57 27.03 1.07
C PHE A 24 -18.46 26.14 0.17
N GLU A 25 -19.67 26.60 -0.14
CA GLU A 25 -20.65 25.87 -0.96
C GLU A 25 -20.88 26.48 -2.35
N ASP A 26 -20.74 27.82 -2.49
CA ASP A 26 -20.87 28.52 -3.77
C ASP A 26 -19.64 28.36 -4.65
N PHE A 27 -19.81 27.91 -5.90
CA PHE A 27 -18.70 27.62 -6.81
C PHE A 27 -17.82 28.84 -7.12
N GLY A 28 -18.42 30.04 -7.20
CA GLY A 28 -17.68 31.28 -7.45
C GLY A 28 -16.81 31.68 -6.25
N LYS A 29 -17.31 31.49 -5.05
CA LYS A 29 -16.57 31.71 -3.80
C LYS A 29 -15.48 30.65 -3.61
N ILE A 30 -15.78 29.36 -3.83
CA ILE A 30 -14.80 28.26 -3.81
C ILE A 30 -13.65 28.53 -4.79
N GLN A 31 -13.96 29.00 -6.00
CA GLN A 31 -12.93 29.30 -6.99
C GLN A 31 -12.00 30.43 -6.55
N ARG A 32 -12.51 31.43 -5.84
CA ARG A 32 -11.72 32.55 -5.29
C ARG A 32 -10.91 32.12 -4.05
N ASN A 33 -11.59 31.49 -3.11
CA ASN A 33 -11.03 31.18 -1.77
C ASN A 33 -10.19 29.91 -1.76
N LYS A 34 -10.34 29.03 -2.77
CA LYS A 34 -9.64 27.74 -2.88
C LYS A 34 -9.92 26.78 -1.73
N ILE A 35 -11.10 26.91 -1.11
CA ILE A 35 -11.54 26.04 0.00
C ILE A 35 -13.00 25.67 -0.27
N ALA A 36 -13.36 24.41 0.01
CA ALA A 36 -14.71 23.87 -0.17
C ALA A 36 -15.06 22.86 0.93
N THR A 37 -16.37 22.68 1.20
CA THR A 37 -16.82 21.48 1.93
C THR A 37 -16.60 20.22 1.08
N THR A 38 -16.54 19.04 1.71
CA THR A 38 -16.44 17.75 1.00
C THR A 38 -17.57 17.55 -0.01
N LYS A 39 -18.78 17.97 0.34
CA LYS A 39 -19.96 17.93 -0.53
C LYS A 39 -19.82 18.88 -1.71
N ALA A 40 -19.42 20.11 -1.47
CA ALA A 40 -19.24 21.11 -2.51
C ALA A 40 -18.12 20.76 -3.49
N MET A 41 -17.03 20.19 -3.00
CA MET A 41 -15.96 19.64 -3.84
C MET A 41 -16.48 18.58 -4.81
N SER A 42 -17.29 17.64 -4.31
CA SER A 42 -17.90 16.59 -5.14
C SER A 42 -18.86 17.18 -6.18
N ARG A 43 -19.70 18.15 -5.80
CA ARG A 43 -20.60 18.89 -6.71
C ARG A 43 -19.81 19.65 -7.78
N LEU A 44 -18.72 20.31 -7.41
CA LEU A 44 -17.86 21.04 -8.34
C LEU A 44 -17.23 20.11 -9.38
N VAL A 45 -16.69 18.97 -8.95
CA VAL A 45 -16.15 17.95 -9.86
C VAL A 45 -17.21 17.45 -10.82
N CYS A 46 -18.41 17.13 -10.35
CA CYS A 46 -19.52 16.71 -11.19
C CYS A 46 -19.90 17.78 -12.23
N ALA A 47 -20.01 19.06 -11.81
CA ALA A 47 -20.32 20.17 -12.71
C ALA A 47 -19.24 20.35 -13.80
N MET A 48 -17.98 20.20 -13.44
CA MET A 48 -16.87 20.28 -14.39
C MET A 48 -16.87 19.08 -15.37
N LEU A 49 -17.18 17.87 -14.91
CA LEU A 49 -17.31 16.68 -15.76
C LEU A 49 -18.43 16.84 -16.79
N GLN A 50 -19.58 17.41 -16.38
CA GLN A 50 -20.69 17.74 -17.29
C GLN A 50 -20.24 18.73 -18.37
N LYS A 51 -19.53 19.79 -18.00
CA LYS A 51 -19.03 20.81 -18.95
C LYS A 51 -18.07 20.25 -20.00
N VAL A 52 -17.31 19.19 -19.67
CA VAL A 52 -16.39 18.55 -20.62
C VAL A 52 -16.97 17.29 -21.28
N ASN A 53 -18.29 17.08 -21.15
CA ASN A 53 -19.04 15.94 -21.70
C ASN A 53 -18.44 14.57 -21.33
N VAL A 54 -18.16 14.36 -20.05
CA VAL A 54 -17.77 13.06 -19.50
C VAL A 54 -18.98 12.47 -18.79
N LYS A 55 -19.42 11.29 -19.22
CA LYS A 55 -20.52 10.54 -18.56
C LYS A 55 -20.04 9.97 -17.23
N TYR A 56 -20.84 10.13 -16.20
CA TYR A 56 -20.57 9.62 -14.86
C TYR A 56 -21.88 9.29 -14.12
N GLU A 57 -21.74 8.53 -13.04
CA GLU A 57 -22.78 8.30 -12.04
C GLU A 57 -22.21 8.71 -10.67
N VAL A 58 -23.06 9.31 -9.83
CA VAL A 58 -22.68 9.55 -8.42
C VAL A 58 -22.97 8.30 -7.64
N VAL A 59 -22.01 7.87 -6.82
CA VAL A 59 -22.16 6.70 -5.97
C VAL A 59 -21.98 7.11 -4.52
N VAL A 60 -23.01 6.85 -3.72
CA VAL A 60 -22.90 7.02 -2.27
C VAL A 60 -22.44 5.71 -1.68
N ALA A 61 -21.32 5.71 -0.99
CA ALA A 61 -20.67 4.53 -0.46
C ALA A 61 -20.77 4.46 1.07
N GLY A 62 -20.82 3.25 1.62
CA GLY A 62 -20.53 2.97 3.00
C GLY A 62 -19.02 2.92 3.26
N ASP A 63 -18.66 2.63 4.50
CA ASP A 63 -17.28 2.47 4.96
C ASP A 63 -17.20 1.20 5.83
N ARG A 64 -16.26 0.31 5.53
CA ARG A 64 -16.12 -0.97 6.25
C ARG A 64 -15.69 -0.80 7.71
N GLU A 65 -15.04 0.31 8.02
CA GLU A 65 -14.59 0.63 9.39
C GLU A 65 -15.65 1.36 10.20
N GLN A 66 -16.70 1.88 9.55
CA GLN A 66 -17.73 2.68 10.21
C GLN A 66 -19.14 2.11 9.97
N TYR A 67 -19.68 2.37 8.78
CA TYR A 67 -21.08 2.04 8.47
C TYR A 67 -21.20 1.47 7.04
N LEU A 68 -21.84 0.31 6.94
CA LEU A 68 -22.15 -0.33 5.67
C LEU A 68 -23.52 0.10 5.16
N ILE A 69 -23.65 0.19 3.84
CA ILE A 69 -24.95 0.28 3.19
C ILE A 69 -25.51 -1.14 3.07
N GLU A 70 -26.73 -1.33 3.55
CA GLU A 70 -27.45 -2.60 3.52
C GLU A 70 -28.65 -2.50 2.59
N ARG A 71 -29.00 -3.62 1.89
CA ARG A 71 -30.13 -3.64 0.93
C ARG A 71 -31.49 -3.48 1.59
N ASN A 72 -31.62 -3.92 2.82
CA ASN A 72 -32.88 -4.03 3.54
C ASN A 72 -32.99 -3.05 4.70
N PHE A 73 -32.05 -2.13 4.83
CA PHE A 73 -32.03 -1.15 5.91
C PHE A 73 -31.67 0.23 5.36
N GLU A 74 -32.66 1.13 5.32
CA GLU A 74 -32.51 2.49 4.83
C GLU A 74 -32.15 3.45 5.96
N TYR A 75 -30.89 3.83 6.02
CA TYR A 75 -30.39 4.79 7.01
C TYR A 75 -29.38 5.75 6.40
N TRP A 76 -29.79 7.01 6.26
CA TRP A 76 -29.01 8.04 5.58
C TRP A 76 -27.63 8.29 6.17
N ASN A 77 -27.48 8.12 7.49
CA ASN A 77 -26.19 8.32 8.15
C ASN A 77 -25.12 7.28 7.74
N HIS A 78 -25.51 6.18 7.10
CA HIS A 78 -24.58 5.22 6.52
C HIS A 78 -24.09 5.62 5.11
N ALA A 79 -24.72 6.63 4.52
CA ALA A 79 -24.52 7.07 3.14
C ALA A 79 -23.71 8.38 3.09
N GLN A 80 -22.49 8.38 3.65
CA GLN A 80 -21.71 9.61 3.84
C GLN A 80 -20.64 9.85 2.79
N ASN A 81 -20.13 8.79 2.15
CA ASN A 81 -18.98 8.88 1.27
C ASN A 81 -19.39 9.01 -0.18
N LEU A 82 -18.84 10.00 -0.89
CA LEU A 82 -19.20 10.27 -2.28
C LEU A 82 -18.10 9.83 -3.23
N LEU A 83 -18.46 8.94 -4.16
CA LEU A 83 -17.64 8.54 -5.30
C LEU A 83 -18.28 9.03 -6.60
N VAL A 84 -17.46 9.20 -7.61
CA VAL A 84 -17.90 9.39 -8.99
C VAL A 84 -17.44 8.20 -9.80
N TYR A 85 -18.38 7.44 -10.34
CA TYR A 85 -18.17 6.27 -11.18
C TYR A 85 -18.19 6.63 -12.65
N PHE A 86 -17.29 6.06 -13.43
CA PHE A 86 -17.20 6.24 -14.87
C PHE A 86 -17.55 4.93 -15.59
N PRO A 87 -18.77 4.81 -16.17
CA PRO A 87 -19.21 3.57 -16.85
C PRO A 87 -18.28 3.13 -17.98
N SER A 88 -17.68 4.10 -18.70
CA SER A 88 -16.77 3.83 -19.82
C SER A 88 -15.48 3.12 -19.45
N THR A 89 -14.99 3.32 -18.24
CA THR A 89 -13.74 2.73 -17.74
C THR A 89 -13.94 1.77 -16.57
N LYS A 90 -15.16 1.72 -16.03
CA LYS A 90 -15.53 0.96 -14.81
C LYS A 90 -14.67 1.33 -13.60
N GLN A 91 -14.23 2.59 -13.52
CA GLN A 91 -13.36 3.11 -12.48
C GLN A 91 -14.03 4.24 -11.72
N PHE A 92 -13.43 4.64 -10.60
CA PHE A 92 -13.96 5.63 -9.68
C PHE A 92 -12.96 6.74 -9.41
N ILE A 93 -13.47 7.86 -8.89
CA ILE A 93 -12.72 8.85 -8.13
C ILE A 93 -13.45 9.14 -6.83
N ALA A 94 -12.72 9.53 -5.79
CA ALA A 94 -13.23 10.09 -4.55
C ALA A 94 -12.90 11.59 -4.54
N PRO A 95 -13.81 12.50 -4.99
CA PRO A 95 -13.49 13.90 -5.23
C PRO A 95 -12.90 14.62 -4.02
N ALA A 96 -13.42 14.36 -2.84
CA ALA A 96 -13.01 15.01 -1.59
C ALA A 96 -11.79 14.34 -0.92
N SER A 97 -11.39 13.15 -1.33
CA SER A 97 -10.23 12.47 -0.77
C SER A 97 -8.94 12.96 -1.41
N TYR A 98 -8.13 13.68 -0.65
CA TYR A 98 -6.91 14.32 -1.16
C TYR A 98 -5.82 13.31 -1.55
N LEU A 99 -5.63 12.23 -0.79
CA LEU A 99 -4.54 11.28 -0.98
C LEU A 99 -4.73 10.40 -2.21
N TYR A 100 -5.97 9.99 -2.49
CA TYR A 100 -6.25 9.04 -3.57
C TYR A 100 -6.54 9.79 -4.88
N ARG A 101 -6.02 9.27 -5.98
CA ARG A 101 -6.19 9.77 -7.34
C ARG A 101 -6.73 8.65 -8.24
N TYR A 102 -7.43 9.03 -9.30
CA TYR A 102 -7.93 8.07 -10.29
C TYR A 102 -6.85 7.03 -10.68
N PRO A 103 -7.16 5.74 -10.64
CA PRO A 103 -8.47 5.13 -10.41
C PRO A 103 -8.72 4.68 -8.95
N PHE A 104 -7.94 5.16 -8.01
CA PHE A 104 -8.01 4.77 -6.60
C PHE A 104 -8.92 5.70 -5.79
N PHE A 105 -9.55 5.14 -4.78
CA PHE A 105 -10.38 5.79 -3.76
C PHE A 105 -10.06 5.14 -2.41
N PRO A 106 -10.52 5.65 -1.26
CA PRO A 106 -10.24 5.03 0.04
C PRO A 106 -10.54 3.53 0.03
N PRO A 107 -9.58 2.66 0.36
CA PRO A 107 -9.69 1.21 0.16
C PRO A 107 -10.87 0.59 0.93
N VAL A 108 -11.18 1.13 2.11
CA VAL A 108 -12.27 0.67 2.98
C VAL A 108 -13.68 0.94 2.42
N TRP A 109 -13.81 1.75 1.36
CA TRP A 109 -15.07 1.93 0.63
C TRP A 109 -15.27 0.85 -0.46
N GLY A 110 -14.22 0.14 -0.85
CA GLY A 110 -14.29 -1.01 -1.75
C GLY A 110 -14.70 -2.29 -1.05
N GLY A 111 -15.28 -3.25 -1.79
CA GLY A 111 -15.81 -4.48 -1.24
C GLY A 111 -17.12 -4.28 -0.43
N THR A 112 -17.76 -3.11 -0.58
CA THR A 112 -19.02 -2.73 0.06
C THR A 112 -20.15 -2.61 -0.96
N LEU A 113 -21.35 -2.28 -0.49
CA LEU A 113 -22.44 -1.81 -1.34
C LEU A 113 -22.39 -0.29 -1.46
N GLY A 114 -22.83 0.22 -2.61
CA GLY A 114 -23.02 1.64 -2.87
C GLY A 114 -24.34 1.90 -3.56
N LEU A 115 -24.90 3.10 -3.33
CA LEU A 115 -26.10 3.59 -4.03
C LEU A 115 -25.64 4.36 -5.27
N TYR A 116 -25.81 3.75 -6.45
CA TYR A 116 -25.49 4.33 -7.75
C TYR A 116 -26.66 5.19 -8.22
N CYS A 117 -26.42 6.48 -8.39
CA CYS A 117 -27.43 7.47 -8.77
C CYS A 117 -27.22 7.90 -10.22
N VAL A 118 -28.15 7.53 -11.09
CA VAL A 118 -28.18 7.94 -12.51
C VAL A 118 -29.12 9.13 -12.64
N PRO A 119 -28.64 10.29 -13.10
CA PRO A 119 -29.48 11.45 -13.30
C PRO A 119 -30.60 11.18 -14.33
N VAL A 120 -31.81 11.57 -14.02
CA VAL A 120 -32.96 11.51 -14.94
C VAL A 120 -33.67 12.85 -14.99
N GLU A 121 -34.12 13.24 -16.19
CA GLU A 121 -34.91 14.44 -16.42
C GLU A 121 -36.24 14.04 -17.08
N VAL A 122 -37.34 14.43 -16.46
CA VAL A 122 -38.71 14.21 -16.97
C VAL A 122 -39.42 15.55 -17.00
N GLY A 123 -39.47 16.18 -18.19
CA GLY A 123 -39.92 17.56 -18.32
C GLY A 123 -39.02 18.52 -17.55
N GLU A 124 -39.59 19.28 -16.63
CA GLU A 124 -38.84 20.20 -15.76
C GLU A 124 -38.29 19.52 -14.50
N LEU A 125 -38.72 18.29 -14.22
CA LEU A 125 -38.27 17.55 -13.03
C LEU A 125 -36.87 16.95 -13.25
N LYS A 126 -35.92 17.34 -12.41
CA LYS A 126 -34.58 16.75 -12.30
C LYS A 126 -34.52 15.86 -11.09
N SER A 127 -34.25 14.60 -11.29
CA SER A 127 -34.15 13.57 -10.23
C SER A 127 -33.05 12.58 -10.54
N ALA A 128 -32.94 11.51 -9.76
CA ALA A 128 -32.05 10.40 -10.02
C ALA A 128 -32.76 9.07 -9.79
N LEU A 129 -32.47 8.09 -10.62
CA LEU A 129 -32.75 6.69 -10.33
C LEU A 129 -31.57 6.09 -9.58
N ALA A 130 -31.87 5.46 -8.45
CA ALA A 130 -30.86 4.89 -7.59
C ALA A 130 -30.93 3.37 -7.59
N GLU A 131 -29.77 2.72 -7.63
CA GLU A 131 -29.65 1.27 -7.57
C GLU A 131 -28.50 0.87 -6.64
N VAL A 132 -28.75 -0.08 -5.73
CA VAL A 132 -27.73 -0.62 -4.83
C VAL A 132 -26.91 -1.69 -5.54
N LYS A 133 -25.61 -1.39 -5.77
CA LYS A 133 -24.64 -2.30 -6.41
C LYS A 133 -23.38 -2.45 -5.56
N GLY A 134 -22.60 -3.50 -5.84
CA GLY A 134 -21.27 -3.66 -5.22
C GLY A 134 -20.27 -2.63 -5.73
N ILE A 135 -19.46 -2.09 -4.83
CA ILE A 135 -18.26 -1.32 -5.16
C ILE A 135 -17.10 -2.32 -5.20
N PRO A 136 -16.45 -2.52 -6.36
CA PRO A 136 -15.43 -3.55 -6.52
C PRO A 136 -14.15 -3.22 -5.73
N LEU A 137 -13.46 -4.28 -5.31
CA LEU A 137 -12.06 -4.18 -4.86
C LEU A 137 -11.12 -4.02 -6.05
N GLN A 138 -9.99 -3.35 -5.82
CA GLN A 138 -8.86 -3.43 -6.74
C GLN A 138 -8.17 -4.78 -6.60
N ALA A 139 -7.64 -5.34 -7.71
CA ALA A 139 -6.87 -6.58 -7.67
C ALA A 139 -5.58 -6.40 -6.84
N ALA A 140 -5.16 -7.44 -6.11
CA ALA A 140 -3.94 -7.43 -5.30
C ALA A 140 -2.70 -7.00 -6.09
N SER A 141 -2.58 -7.44 -7.35
CA SER A 141 -1.48 -7.07 -8.24
C SER A 141 -1.32 -5.58 -8.52
N ARG A 142 -2.33 -4.76 -8.20
CA ARG A 142 -2.28 -3.31 -8.36
C ARG A 142 -1.74 -2.58 -7.13
N SER A 143 -1.70 -3.24 -5.98
CA SER A 143 -1.25 -2.66 -4.71
C SER A 143 -0.05 -3.46 -4.21
N ARG A 144 1.13 -2.90 -4.41
CA ARG A 144 2.39 -3.60 -4.15
C ARG A 144 3.29 -2.75 -3.27
N HIS A 145 4.01 -3.42 -2.38
CA HIS A 145 5.19 -2.89 -1.71
C HIS A 145 6.33 -3.88 -1.91
N ASP A 146 7.03 -3.75 -3.02
CA ASP A 146 8.14 -4.63 -3.35
C ASP A 146 9.45 -4.05 -2.82
N LEU A 147 10.41 -4.94 -2.57
CA LEU A 147 11.73 -4.59 -2.04
C LEU A 147 12.82 -5.31 -2.84
N GLU A 148 13.79 -4.54 -3.34
CA GLU A 148 15.01 -5.07 -3.93
C GLU A 148 16.21 -4.62 -3.11
N SER A 149 17.01 -5.57 -2.60
CA SER A 149 18.19 -5.25 -1.80
C SER A 149 19.43 -5.97 -2.30
N GLU A 150 20.56 -5.28 -2.35
CA GLU A 150 21.88 -5.83 -2.63
C GLU A 150 22.81 -5.55 -1.45
N LEU A 151 23.35 -6.61 -0.87
CA LEU A 151 24.25 -6.58 0.26
C LEU A 151 25.68 -6.94 -0.19
N SER A 152 26.65 -6.14 0.24
CA SER A 152 28.08 -6.42 0.05
C SER A 152 28.87 -6.05 1.31
N PHE A 153 30.03 -6.63 1.47
CA PHE A 153 30.91 -6.36 2.62
C PHE A 153 32.05 -5.41 2.24
N ASN A 154 32.57 -4.68 3.22
CA ASN A 154 33.88 -4.05 3.10
C ASN A 154 34.99 -5.11 3.15
N ALA A 155 36.26 -4.70 2.89
CA ALA A 155 37.42 -5.61 2.85
C ALA A 155 37.67 -6.33 4.19
N ALA A 156 37.35 -5.72 5.33
CA ALA A 156 37.49 -6.30 6.65
C ALA A 156 36.31 -7.25 7.02
N ALA A 157 35.26 -7.25 6.20
CA ALA A 157 34.01 -7.95 6.44
C ALA A 157 33.38 -7.63 7.82
N ASP A 158 33.50 -6.38 8.28
CA ASP A 158 32.94 -5.85 9.53
C ASP A 158 31.85 -4.78 9.29
N THR A 159 31.61 -4.43 8.05
CA THR A 159 30.58 -3.48 7.63
C THR A 159 29.85 -4.02 6.39
N VAL A 160 28.53 -3.99 6.42
CA VAL A 160 27.68 -4.35 5.27
C VAL A 160 27.19 -3.09 4.60
N PHE A 161 27.47 -2.97 3.32
CA PHE A 161 26.83 -1.97 2.46
C PHE A 161 25.55 -2.54 1.87
N VAL A 162 24.45 -1.82 2.07
CA VAL A 162 23.12 -2.23 1.58
C VAL A 162 22.62 -1.18 0.60
N LYS A 163 22.35 -1.62 -0.64
CA LYS A 163 21.55 -0.85 -1.60
C LYS A 163 20.15 -1.42 -1.56
N THR A 164 19.18 -0.64 -1.13
CA THR A 164 17.80 -1.08 -1.08
C THR A 164 16.91 -0.13 -1.84
N ARG A 165 15.94 -0.70 -2.57
CA ARG A 165 14.90 -0.01 -3.32
C ARG A 165 13.55 -0.46 -2.82
N HIS A 166 12.78 0.46 -2.27
CA HIS A 166 11.36 0.26 -1.96
C HIS A 166 10.52 0.70 -3.14
N ILE A 167 9.58 -0.14 -3.56
CA ILE A 167 8.75 0.05 -4.76
C ILE A 167 7.29 0.02 -4.31
N HIS A 168 6.62 1.17 -4.33
CA HIS A 168 5.24 1.29 -3.89
C HIS A 168 4.31 1.60 -5.06
N SER A 169 3.23 0.83 -5.19
CA SER A 169 2.17 1.06 -6.17
C SER A 169 0.78 0.87 -5.57
N GLY A 170 -0.24 1.38 -6.28
CA GLY A 170 -1.63 1.27 -5.86
C GLY A 170 -1.89 1.88 -4.49
N TYR A 171 -2.55 1.13 -3.62
CA TYR A 171 -2.87 1.58 -2.27
C TYR A 171 -1.66 1.69 -1.33
N SER A 172 -0.55 1.02 -1.64
CA SER A 172 0.68 1.16 -0.87
C SER A 172 1.36 2.52 -1.05
N ALA A 173 1.20 3.20 -2.20
CA ALA A 173 1.94 4.41 -2.52
C ALA A 173 1.47 5.70 -1.81
N PRO A 174 0.16 6.02 -1.68
CA PRO A 174 -0.29 7.34 -1.24
C PRO A 174 0.20 7.75 0.14
N LEU A 175 0.19 6.84 1.12
CA LEU A 175 0.63 7.13 2.49
C LEU A 175 2.14 7.39 2.57
N TYR A 176 2.96 6.63 1.83
CA TYR A 176 4.40 6.86 1.75
C TYR A 176 4.72 8.17 1.04
N LYS A 177 4.06 8.47 -0.09
CA LYS A 177 4.20 9.75 -0.79
C LYS A 177 3.86 10.94 0.12
N ALA A 178 2.81 10.80 0.94
CA ALA A 178 2.38 11.83 1.87
C ALA A 178 3.49 12.24 2.84
N GLN A 179 4.32 11.30 3.31
CA GLN A 179 5.46 11.59 4.19
C GLN A 179 6.44 12.57 3.52
N PHE A 180 6.67 12.44 2.21
CA PHE A 180 7.59 13.30 1.46
C PHE A 180 6.96 14.57 0.87
N ILE A 181 5.63 14.73 1.00
CA ILE A 181 4.91 15.91 0.52
C ILE A 181 4.55 16.86 1.67
N PHE A 182 4.14 16.30 2.81
CA PHE A 182 3.56 17.09 3.90
C PHE A 182 4.48 17.28 5.10
N LEU A 183 5.44 16.38 5.31
CA LEU A 183 6.37 16.51 6.42
C LEU A 183 7.42 17.59 6.18
N SER A 184 7.92 18.18 7.27
CA SER A 184 9.09 19.05 7.24
C SER A 184 10.33 18.30 6.74
N ALA A 185 11.37 19.02 6.31
CA ALA A 185 12.63 18.40 5.89
C ALA A 185 13.29 17.58 7.02
N ASP A 186 13.10 17.96 8.27
CA ASP A 186 13.64 17.23 9.43
C ASP A 186 12.87 15.93 9.67
N ASP A 187 11.54 15.98 9.57
CA ASP A 187 10.69 14.81 9.71
C ASP A 187 10.89 13.83 8.54
N GLN A 188 11.07 14.34 7.32
CA GLN A 188 11.43 13.49 6.16
C GLN A 188 12.76 12.77 6.39
N ARG A 189 13.77 13.45 6.96
CA ARG A 189 15.04 12.79 7.33
C ARG A 189 14.85 11.73 8.39
N SER A 190 14.03 12.00 9.40
CA SER A 190 13.68 11.04 10.45
C SER A 190 12.97 9.82 9.87
N PHE A 191 12.03 10.02 8.95
CA PHE A 191 11.35 8.95 8.24
C PHE A 191 12.30 8.09 7.38
N LEU A 192 13.25 8.71 6.67
CA LEU A 192 14.29 7.98 5.91
C LEU A 192 15.18 7.16 6.84
N LYS A 193 15.55 7.67 8.02
CA LYS A 193 16.32 6.92 9.03
C LYS A 193 15.54 5.71 9.56
N GLU A 194 14.24 5.88 9.79
CA GLU A 194 13.38 4.75 10.19
C GLU A 194 13.30 3.68 9.07
N MET A 195 13.18 4.09 7.81
CA MET A 195 13.26 3.16 6.67
C MET A 195 14.61 2.44 6.62
N ALA A 196 15.71 3.15 6.85
CA ALA A 196 17.05 2.57 6.87
C ALA A 196 17.23 1.56 8.03
N LYS A 197 16.72 1.91 9.21
CA LYS A 197 16.71 1.04 10.39
C LYS A 197 15.92 -0.24 10.15
N ASN A 198 14.76 -0.11 9.52
CA ASN A 198 13.90 -1.24 9.18
C ASN A 198 14.46 -2.10 8.04
N SER A 199 15.34 -1.58 7.19
CA SER A 199 15.93 -2.33 6.06
C SER A 199 17.31 -2.91 6.34
N ALA A 200 18.05 -2.34 7.29
CA ALA A 200 19.47 -2.69 7.51
C ALA A 200 19.98 -2.45 8.94
N LYS A 201 19.11 -2.32 9.93
CA LYS A 201 19.49 -2.03 11.34
C LYS A 201 20.47 -0.84 11.50
N THR A 202 20.32 0.21 10.68
CA THR A 202 21.24 1.34 10.71
C THR A 202 20.50 2.66 10.47
N GLU A 203 21.02 3.74 11.04
CA GLU A 203 20.62 5.09 10.67
C GLU A 203 21.62 5.78 9.71
N THR A 204 22.70 5.07 9.33
CA THR A 204 23.75 5.60 8.46
C THR A 204 23.33 5.51 7.00
N ILE A 205 22.80 6.60 6.47
CA ILE A 205 22.41 6.76 5.06
C ILE A 205 23.56 7.43 4.30
N ILE A 206 24.13 6.71 3.34
CA ILE A 206 25.17 7.24 2.43
C ILE A 206 24.54 8.16 1.39
N SER A 207 23.45 7.72 0.79
CA SER A 207 22.67 8.51 -0.16
C SER A 207 21.25 7.98 -0.28
N HIS A 208 20.33 8.82 -0.75
CA HIS A 208 18.96 8.42 -1.08
C HIS A 208 18.49 9.13 -2.36
N GLU A 209 17.52 8.54 -3.02
CA GLU A 209 16.83 9.10 -4.18
C GLU A 209 15.35 8.76 -4.12
N LEU A 210 14.50 9.71 -4.54
CA LEU A 210 13.05 9.55 -4.62
C LEU A 210 12.59 9.75 -6.06
N GLN A 211 11.74 8.86 -6.58
CA GLN A 211 11.18 8.99 -7.92
C GLN A 211 9.65 8.83 -7.86
N ASN A 212 8.93 9.60 -8.69
CA ASN A 212 7.47 9.57 -8.81
C ASN A 212 6.73 9.85 -7.49
N LYS A 213 7.22 10.81 -6.70
CA LYS A 213 6.64 11.15 -5.38
C LYS A 213 5.32 11.90 -5.44
N GLU A 214 4.95 12.44 -6.58
CA GLU A 214 3.72 13.22 -6.78
C GLU A 214 2.49 12.29 -6.65
N LEU A 215 1.45 12.74 -5.93
CA LEU A 215 0.21 11.96 -5.75
C LEU A 215 -0.50 11.65 -7.07
N GLU A 216 -0.34 12.51 -8.07
CA GLU A 216 -0.94 12.39 -9.41
C GLU A 216 -0.38 11.22 -10.23
N VAL A 217 0.82 10.76 -9.92
CA VAL A 217 1.45 9.62 -10.61
C VAL A 217 0.88 8.33 -10.02
N THR A 218 -0.11 7.76 -10.71
CA THR A 218 -0.80 6.51 -10.32
C THR A 218 -0.67 5.42 -11.39
N ASP A 219 0.18 5.62 -12.38
CA ASP A 219 0.41 4.66 -13.46
C ASP A 219 1.20 3.46 -12.93
N ALA A 220 0.78 2.25 -13.30
CA ALA A 220 1.38 1.02 -12.79
C ALA A 220 2.86 0.85 -13.20
N ASP A 221 3.26 1.45 -14.32
CA ASP A 221 4.63 1.48 -14.84
C ASP A 221 5.50 2.59 -14.24
N LYS A 222 4.92 3.41 -13.34
CA LYS A 222 5.61 4.50 -12.65
C LYS A 222 5.38 4.42 -11.14
N PRO A 223 5.83 3.34 -10.48
CA PRO A 223 5.71 3.21 -9.04
C PRO A 223 6.48 4.32 -8.32
N PHE A 224 6.08 4.61 -7.08
CA PHE A 224 6.87 5.45 -6.20
C PHE A 224 8.10 4.66 -5.73
N LEU A 225 9.29 5.21 -5.95
CA LEU A 225 10.55 4.58 -5.60
C LEU A 225 11.25 5.36 -4.50
N VAL A 226 11.78 4.62 -3.52
CA VAL A 226 12.71 5.14 -2.51
C VAL A 226 13.98 4.29 -2.58
N ASP A 227 15.04 4.84 -3.13
CA ASP A 227 16.36 4.22 -3.20
C ASP A 227 17.21 4.68 -2.02
N LEU A 228 17.77 3.75 -1.27
CA LEU A 228 18.69 4.02 -0.16
C LEU A 228 20.02 3.28 -0.38
N LYS A 229 21.14 3.96 -0.08
CA LYS A 229 22.45 3.34 0.11
C LYS A 229 22.83 3.50 1.57
N LEU A 230 23.08 2.40 2.24
CA LEU A 230 23.26 2.32 3.69
C LEU A 230 24.59 1.66 4.02
N ALA A 231 25.14 1.97 5.20
CA ALA A 231 26.24 1.23 5.81
C ALA A 231 25.80 0.74 7.18
N SER A 232 25.91 -0.55 7.44
CA SER A 232 25.48 -1.19 8.69
C SER A 232 26.59 -2.02 9.27
N VAL A 233 26.81 -1.86 10.57
CA VAL A 233 27.62 -2.75 11.40
C VAL A 233 26.75 -3.69 12.22
N ASP A 234 25.48 -3.32 12.43
CA ASP A 234 24.54 -4.03 13.32
C ASP A 234 23.81 -5.18 12.61
N LEU A 235 23.94 -5.29 11.26
CA LEU A 235 23.45 -6.45 10.52
C LEU A 235 24.27 -7.71 10.75
N ILE A 236 25.48 -7.60 11.29
CA ILE A 236 26.40 -8.72 11.46
C ILE A 236 26.93 -8.81 12.88
N GLU A 237 27.23 -10.04 13.29
CA GLU A 237 27.95 -10.37 14.51
C GLU A 237 29.11 -11.30 14.18
N ARG A 238 30.21 -11.21 14.95
CA ARG A 238 31.36 -12.12 14.84
C ARG A 238 31.28 -13.20 15.89
N ALA A 239 31.36 -14.46 15.46
CA ALA A 239 31.44 -15.62 16.33
C ALA A 239 32.70 -16.44 15.98
N GLY A 240 33.85 -16.03 16.52
CA GLY A 240 35.17 -16.55 16.14
C GLY A 240 35.51 -16.19 14.69
N ASP A 241 35.74 -17.20 13.85
CA ASP A 241 36.00 -17.05 12.41
C ASP A 241 34.74 -16.96 11.53
N LYS A 242 33.55 -17.08 12.15
CA LYS A 242 32.26 -16.99 11.44
C LYS A 242 31.70 -15.59 11.51
N ILE A 243 30.87 -15.25 10.48
CA ILE A 243 30.03 -14.07 10.44
C ILE A 243 28.58 -14.53 10.53
N LEU A 244 27.86 -13.99 11.49
CA LEU A 244 26.41 -14.15 11.61
C LEU A 244 25.77 -12.93 10.94
N LEU A 245 25.03 -13.14 9.85
CA LEU A 245 24.34 -12.09 9.11
C LEU A 245 22.84 -12.19 9.35
N ASN A 246 22.27 -11.18 9.99
CA ASN A 246 20.82 -11.06 10.22
C ASN A 246 20.07 -10.72 8.92
N ILE A 247 20.06 -11.67 7.98
CA ILE A 247 19.51 -11.46 6.63
C ILE A 247 17.99 -11.23 6.66
N GLY A 248 17.32 -11.84 7.65
CA GLY A 248 15.88 -11.69 7.83
C GLY A 248 15.45 -10.25 8.12
N ASP A 249 16.29 -9.45 8.77
CA ASP A 249 15.96 -8.03 9.04
C ASP A 249 15.81 -7.20 7.75
N CYS A 250 16.41 -7.65 6.65
CA CYS A 250 16.33 -6.96 5.36
C CYS A 250 14.91 -6.94 4.75
N ILE A 251 13.95 -7.70 5.28
CA ILE A 251 12.55 -7.62 4.83
C ILE A 251 11.72 -6.59 5.64
N GLY A 252 12.33 -5.93 6.60
CA GLY A 252 11.68 -5.04 7.54
C GLY A 252 10.94 -5.77 8.68
N PRO A 253 10.46 -5.04 9.69
CA PRO A 253 9.77 -5.62 10.83
C PRO A 253 8.47 -6.30 10.39
N GLN A 254 8.20 -7.47 10.97
CA GLN A 254 7.02 -8.29 10.68
C GLN A 254 6.13 -8.41 11.91
N VAL A 255 4.83 -8.56 11.66
CA VAL A 255 3.84 -8.78 12.73
C VAL A 255 3.93 -10.23 13.21
N GLU A 256 4.01 -10.41 14.51
CA GLU A 256 3.92 -11.73 15.15
C GLU A 256 2.50 -11.97 15.69
N MET A 257 1.92 -13.10 15.33
CA MET A 257 0.58 -13.49 15.75
C MET A 257 0.59 -14.83 16.50
N TYR A 258 1.49 -14.98 17.48
CA TYR A 258 1.54 -16.15 18.35
C TYR A 258 0.57 -15.99 19.55
N ASN A 259 -0.72 -15.79 19.24
CA ASN A 259 -1.74 -15.59 20.26
C ASN A 259 -2.58 -16.86 20.43
N GLU A 260 -2.72 -17.34 21.66
CA GLU A 260 -3.50 -18.51 22.02
C GLU A 260 -5.01 -18.18 22.22
N ARG A 261 -5.40 -16.90 22.15
CA ARG A 261 -6.81 -16.51 22.35
C ARG A 261 -7.65 -16.87 21.13
N GLU A 262 -8.81 -17.48 21.41
CA GLU A 262 -9.77 -17.78 20.37
C GLU A 262 -10.30 -16.52 19.68
N ARG A 263 -10.31 -16.54 18.36
CA ARG A 263 -10.82 -15.43 17.53
C ARG A 263 -12.34 -15.37 17.59
N GLN A 264 -12.90 -14.19 17.86
CA GLN A 264 -14.36 -14.00 17.96
C GLN A 264 -14.97 -13.52 16.63
N PHE A 265 -14.23 -12.78 15.83
CA PHE A 265 -14.69 -12.16 14.59
C PHE A 265 -13.86 -12.62 13.39
N ASP A 266 -14.41 -12.48 12.20
CA ASP A 266 -13.71 -12.69 10.94
C ASP A 266 -12.47 -11.78 10.85
N ILE A 267 -11.49 -12.17 10.03
CA ILE A 267 -10.31 -11.37 9.76
C ILE A 267 -10.65 -10.46 8.58
N GLU A 268 -10.26 -9.20 8.70
CA GLU A 268 -10.39 -8.23 7.62
C GLU A 268 -9.11 -7.40 7.48
N ILE A 269 -8.72 -7.11 6.24
CA ILE A 269 -7.64 -6.20 5.88
C ILE A 269 -8.19 -5.10 4.95
N ASP A 270 -7.48 -3.99 4.84
CA ASP A 270 -7.96 -2.81 4.12
C ASP A 270 -8.11 -3.07 2.62
N TYR A 271 -7.14 -3.74 2.01
CA TYR A 271 -7.11 -4.03 0.57
C TYR A 271 -6.25 -5.26 0.25
N PRO A 272 -6.56 -5.96 -0.86
CA PRO A 272 -5.70 -7.03 -1.35
C PRO A 272 -4.36 -6.46 -1.82
N HIS A 273 -3.24 -7.14 -1.50
CA HIS A 273 -1.90 -6.64 -1.86
C HIS A 273 -0.88 -7.74 -2.03
N LEU A 274 0.24 -7.39 -2.65
CA LEU A 274 1.42 -8.23 -2.85
C LEU A 274 2.65 -7.52 -2.28
N LEU A 275 3.58 -8.33 -1.78
CA LEU A 275 4.86 -7.93 -1.19
C LEU A 275 5.94 -8.88 -1.74
N ASP A 276 6.51 -8.54 -2.91
CA ASP A 276 7.61 -9.33 -3.45
C ASP A 276 8.95 -8.73 -2.98
N ARG A 277 9.85 -9.61 -2.54
CA ARG A 277 11.17 -9.17 -2.07
C ARG A 277 12.25 -9.96 -2.78
N LYS A 278 13.27 -9.26 -3.22
CA LYS A 278 14.47 -9.82 -3.81
C LYS A 278 15.71 -9.33 -3.04
N ILE A 279 16.44 -10.26 -2.44
CA ILE A 279 17.64 -9.94 -1.69
C ILE A 279 18.82 -10.63 -2.36
N VAL A 280 19.86 -9.88 -2.67
CA VAL A 280 21.11 -10.39 -3.24
C VAL A 280 22.22 -10.17 -2.24
N LEU A 281 22.85 -11.23 -1.80
CA LEU A 281 24.05 -11.19 -0.97
C LEU A 281 25.29 -11.52 -1.81
N LEU A 282 26.24 -10.59 -1.86
CA LEU A 282 27.58 -10.87 -2.36
C LEU A 282 28.41 -11.45 -1.21
N ILE A 283 28.61 -12.76 -1.23
CA ILE A 283 29.36 -13.49 -0.21
C ILE A 283 30.81 -13.02 -0.23
N PRO A 284 31.40 -12.65 0.94
CA PRO A 284 32.80 -12.20 1.00
C PRO A 284 33.75 -13.28 0.50
N GLU A 285 34.88 -12.86 -0.10
CA GLU A 285 35.92 -13.79 -0.55
C GLU A 285 36.40 -14.67 0.59
N GLY A 286 36.55 -15.97 0.32
CA GLY A 286 36.98 -16.97 1.31
C GLY A 286 35.87 -17.42 2.26
N TYR A 287 34.61 -17.02 2.06
CA TYR A 287 33.48 -17.49 2.86
C TYR A 287 32.45 -18.24 2.02
N LYS A 288 31.67 -19.09 2.67
CA LYS A 288 30.48 -19.78 2.15
C LYS A 288 29.33 -19.70 3.14
N VAL A 289 28.11 -19.80 2.65
CA VAL A 289 26.90 -19.87 3.49
C VAL A 289 26.74 -21.30 4.00
N LYS A 290 26.60 -21.47 5.32
CA LYS A 290 26.49 -22.78 5.97
C LYS A 290 25.05 -23.31 5.97
N ASN A 291 24.07 -22.44 6.21
CA ASN A 291 22.66 -22.78 6.47
C ASN A 291 21.70 -22.12 5.46
N PRO A 292 21.91 -22.26 4.14
CA PRO A 292 21.04 -21.58 3.18
C PRO A 292 19.59 -22.12 3.18
N ASP A 293 19.38 -23.36 3.66
CA ASP A 293 18.06 -23.97 3.70
C ASP A 293 17.09 -23.30 4.70
N ASP A 294 17.62 -22.54 5.68
CA ASP A 294 16.81 -21.74 6.62
C ASP A 294 16.03 -20.60 5.88
N LEU A 295 16.39 -20.33 4.62
CA LEU A 295 15.70 -19.37 3.76
C LEU A 295 14.48 -19.94 3.05
N LYS A 296 14.18 -21.24 3.16
CA LYS A 296 13.09 -21.88 2.43
C LYS A 296 11.81 -21.90 3.23
N PHE A 297 10.82 -21.19 2.74
CA PHE A 297 9.45 -21.23 3.24
C PHE A 297 8.50 -21.54 2.09
N ASN A 298 7.48 -22.34 2.33
CA ASN A 298 6.47 -22.67 1.33
C ASN A 298 5.12 -22.87 2.01
N LEU A 299 4.47 -21.75 2.33
CA LEU A 299 3.16 -21.76 2.95
C LEU A 299 2.17 -21.03 2.06
N SER A 300 1.06 -21.70 1.75
CA SER A 300 -0.07 -21.11 1.02
C SER A 300 -1.38 -21.61 1.59
N PHE A 301 -2.40 -20.79 1.48
CA PHE A 301 -3.76 -21.16 1.80
C PHE A 301 -4.68 -20.90 0.61
N GLU A 302 -5.44 -21.92 0.23
CA GLU A 302 -6.37 -21.86 -0.88
C GLU A 302 -7.81 -21.96 -0.38
N SER A 303 -8.69 -21.20 -1.02
CA SER A 303 -10.12 -21.31 -0.86
C SER A 303 -10.79 -21.31 -2.24
N ASN A 304 -11.70 -22.24 -2.48
CA ASN A 304 -12.38 -22.40 -3.77
C ASN A 304 -11.42 -22.52 -4.98
N GLY A 305 -10.31 -23.25 -4.81
CA GLY A 305 -9.31 -23.47 -5.86
C GLY A 305 -8.50 -22.23 -6.24
N LYS A 306 -8.44 -21.22 -5.36
CA LYS A 306 -7.63 -20.01 -5.56
C LYS A 306 -6.79 -19.75 -4.32
N THR A 307 -5.53 -19.40 -4.51
CA THR A 307 -4.67 -18.95 -3.43
C THR A 307 -5.19 -17.61 -2.89
N THR A 308 -5.57 -17.61 -1.62
CA THR A 308 -6.08 -16.40 -0.94
C THR A 308 -4.99 -15.66 -0.19
N MET A 309 -3.98 -16.37 0.28
CA MET A 309 -2.77 -15.83 0.92
C MET A 309 -1.62 -16.82 0.81
N ALA A 310 -0.39 -16.32 0.79
CA ALA A 310 0.81 -17.14 0.79
C ALA A 310 2.03 -16.37 1.30
N PHE A 311 2.98 -17.12 1.87
CA PHE A 311 4.36 -16.70 2.09
C PHE A 311 5.29 -17.79 1.56
N ILE A 312 6.02 -17.48 0.48
CA ILE A 312 6.89 -18.42 -0.22
C ILE A 312 8.25 -17.76 -0.38
N SER A 313 9.31 -18.42 0.06
CA SER A 313 10.66 -17.99 -0.19
C SER A 313 11.55 -19.11 -0.70
N SER A 314 12.52 -18.75 -1.52
CA SER A 314 13.50 -19.65 -2.11
C SER A 314 14.82 -18.91 -2.32
N TYR A 315 15.88 -19.69 -2.56
CA TYR A 315 17.19 -19.12 -2.85
C TYR A 315 17.89 -19.82 -4.01
N LYS A 316 18.87 -19.13 -4.58
CA LYS A 316 19.84 -19.68 -5.56
C LYS A 316 21.23 -19.17 -5.21
N ILE A 317 22.23 -20.05 -5.30
CA ILE A 317 23.65 -19.69 -5.13
C ILE A 317 24.37 -19.94 -6.45
N GLU A 318 25.02 -18.90 -6.97
CA GLU A 318 25.87 -18.97 -8.17
C GLU A 318 27.21 -18.26 -7.87
N GLY A 319 28.29 -19.06 -7.74
CA GLY A 319 29.58 -18.53 -7.32
C GLY A 319 29.50 -17.86 -5.93
N ASN A 320 29.86 -16.60 -5.87
CA ASN A 320 29.78 -15.81 -4.64
C ASN A 320 28.46 -15.02 -4.47
N ARG A 321 27.43 -15.29 -5.31
CA ARG A 321 26.15 -14.60 -5.31
C ARG A 321 25.07 -15.54 -4.74
N LEU A 322 24.48 -15.17 -3.61
CA LEU A 322 23.25 -15.74 -3.08
C LEU A 322 22.09 -14.80 -3.45
N GLU A 323 21.12 -15.29 -4.18
CA GLU A 323 19.89 -14.59 -4.50
C GLU A 323 18.72 -15.24 -3.75
N ILE A 324 17.95 -14.44 -3.02
CA ILE A 324 16.78 -14.85 -2.26
C ILE A 324 15.57 -14.15 -2.88
N THR A 325 14.52 -14.92 -3.14
CA THR A 325 13.23 -14.42 -3.64
C THR A 325 12.12 -14.77 -2.65
N ILE A 326 11.28 -13.79 -2.32
CA ILE A 326 10.16 -13.94 -1.41
C ILE A 326 8.93 -13.38 -2.08
N THR A 327 7.85 -14.15 -2.07
CA THR A 327 6.51 -13.70 -2.45
C THR A 327 5.59 -13.84 -1.26
N GLU A 328 5.03 -12.72 -0.84
CA GLU A 328 3.97 -12.65 0.16
C GLU A 328 2.75 -12.01 -0.47
N GLN A 329 1.57 -12.63 -0.33
CA GLN A 329 0.37 -12.19 -1.01
C GLN A 329 -0.89 -12.39 -0.18
N TYR A 330 -1.81 -11.40 -0.31
CA TYR A 330 -3.14 -11.40 0.27
C TYR A 330 -4.13 -11.01 -0.82
N ASN A 331 -4.84 -12.01 -1.40
CA ASN A 331 -5.64 -11.83 -2.62
C ASN A 331 -7.11 -11.49 -2.35
N GLN A 332 -7.53 -11.47 -1.09
CA GLN A 332 -8.86 -11.06 -0.64
C GLN A 332 -8.74 -10.19 0.60
N ILE A 333 -9.85 -9.61 1.04
CA ILE A 333 -9.86 -8.73 2.22
C ILE A 333 -10.43 -9.40 3.47
N ARG A 334 -11.16 -10.50 3.32
CA ARG A 334 -11.88 -11.12 4.45
C ARG A 334 -11.66 -12.64 4.47
N TRP A 335 -11.37 -13.16 5.66
CA TRP A 335 -11.31 -14.58 5.96
C TRP A 335 -12.23 -14.89 7.14
N PRO A 336 -13.03 -15.98 7.07
CA PRO A 336 -13.81 -16.44 8.22
C PRO A 336 -12.91 -16.69 9.44
N LYS A 337 -13.46 -16.48 10.64
CA LYS A 337 -12.72 -16.76 11.88
C LYS A 337 -12.23 -18.22 11.97
N ALA A 338 -12.92 -19.16 11.30
CA ALA A 338 -12.49 -20.55 11.20
C ALA A 338 -11.14 -20.73 10.49
N ASP A 339 -10.76 -19.80 9.62
CA ASP A 339 -9.48 -19.79 8.87
C ASP A 339 -8.35 -19.08 9.64
N TYR A 340 -8.62 -18.61 10.87
CA TYR A 340 -7.65 -17.85 11.67
C TYR A 340 -6.32 -18.59 11.85
N ALA A 341 -6.35 -19.90 12.11
CA ALA A 341 -5.14 -20.70 12.26
C ALA A 341 -4.28 -20.75 10.97
N ASN A 342 -4.91 -20.71 9.78
CA ASN A 342 -4.20 -20.64 8.52
C ASN A 342 -3.65 -19.23 8.27
N PHE A 343 -4.44 -18.20 8.61
CA PHE A 343 -4.02 -16.81 8.48
C PHE A 343 -2.78 -16.53 9.35
N THR A 344 -2.82 -16.93 10.63
CA THR A 344 -1.69 -16.73 11.54
C THR A 344 -0.44 -17.49 11.11
N LYS A 345 -0.57 -18.69 10.53
CA LYS A 345 0.59 -19.42 9.97
C LYS A 345 1.30 -18.63 8.87
N ILE A 346 0.54 -17.96 7.97
CA ILE A 346 1.14 -17.17 6.90
C ILE A 346 1.82 -15.92 7.47
N ILE A 347 1.14 -15.19 8.37
CA ILE A 347 1.74 -14.01 9.04
C ILE A 347 3.00 -14.40 9.83
N ASN A 348 2.94 -15.48 10.62
CA ASN A 348 4.08 -15.94 11.40
C ASN A 348 5.23 -16.47 10.53
N ALA A 349 4.96 -16.96 9.31
CA ALA A 349 6.03 -17.36 8.39
C ALA A 349 6.88 -16.17 7.96
N SER A 350 6.30 -14.99 7.75
CA SER A 350 7.08 -13.78 7.48
C SER A 350 7.86 -13.32 8.71
N ALA A 351 7.27 -13.43 9.90
CA ALA A 351 7.94 -13.13 11.16
C ALA A 351 9.09 -14.14 11.47
N ASP A 352 8.92 -15.40 11.14
CA ASP A 352 9.97 -16.41 11.28
C ASP A 352 11.09 -16.19 10.26
N PHE A 353 10.77 -15.82 9.01
CA PHE A 353 11.79 -15.41 8.05
C PHE A 353 12.58 -14.19 8.55
N ASN A 354 11.92 -13.20 9.16
CA ASN A 354 12.55 -12.01 9.70
C ASN A 354 13.61 -12.33 10.79
N LYS A 355 13.53 -13.52 11.43
CA LYS A 355 14.49 -14.00 12.43
C LYS A 355 15.65 -14.83 11.84
N VAL A 356 15.67 -15.04 10.52
CA VAL A 356 16.71 -15.86 9.88
C VAL A 356 18.06 -15.17 9.96
N VAL A 357 19.04 -15.91 10.51
CA VAL A 357 20.45 -15.52 10.59
C VAL A 357 21.27 -16.46 9.71
N LEU A 358 21.93 -15.91 8.69
CA LEU A 358 22.87 -16.69 7.87
C LEU A 358 24.23 -16.78 8.55
N VAL A 359 24.78 -17.98 8.60
CA VAL A 359 26.13 -18.27 9.08
C VAL A 359 27.06 -18.34 7.89
N LEU A 360 27.98 -17.36 7.78
CA LEU A 360 29.07 -17.39 6.83
C LEU A 360 30.31 -18.00 7.53
N GLU A 361 30.82 -19.10 6.99
CA GLU A 361 32.03 -19.75 7.48
C GLU A 361 33.11 -19.75 6.39
N LYS A 362 34.39 -19.88 6.80
CA LYS A 362 35.49 -19.93 5.82
C LYS A 362 35.30 -21.12 4.88
N ALA A 363 35.44 -20.85 3.57
CA ALA A 363 35.54 -21.90 2.58
C ALA A 363 36.89 -22.61 2.73
N ASN A 364 36.87 -23.95 2.86
CA ASN A 364 38.09 -24.76 2.92
C ASN A 364 38.79 -24.77 1.55
#